data_f173cca08bcaec71f5083dfdb3d5a127
#
_entry.id   f173cca08bcaec71f5083dfdb3d5a127
#
_cell.length_a   1.000
_cell.length_b   1.000
_cell.length_c   1.000
_cell.angle_alpha   90.00
_cell.angle_beta   90.00
_cell.angle_gamma   90.00
#
_symmetry.space_group_name_H-M   'P 1'
#
loop_
_entity.id
_entity.type
_entity.pdbx_description
1 polymer ?
#
loop_
_entity_poly.entity_id
_entity_poly.type
_entity_poly.pdbx_seq_one_letter_code
_entity_poly.pdbx_strand_id
1 'polypeptide(L)'
;LTGLCYQLDLLTGWVPAALWVVLGTILAVYLGDAGGNWLTLGLSTTPLVWVGLISYSLYLWHWPVFVFARYYLVRPLSRMEAVIAVTLTFALATLSWRYIERPFRQRTMPIRRVLTWVTCGVICVAASSVWVLACHGFPSRISPDVARIDSVVNSEYRCSLTNYIPFGASHACPMFLPSGNPQDATVALLGNSHAQMYAPLVGDILRANNQEGVLVPLNRCLPMPDYNLSTACMDAAARNLAAIEGLPRIRIVILAMTWDHHGHMYTPQGETPEESESQFLSQSLDRLIQTLEKEGKTVALVGPITPPTWESASVAARDLAFGHKLLEPIFLPANKFMADHGSIIAHYASRSDIIFIRPDLIQCRDNKCDYFRNGQPLFADTSHLAESALPLFRPAFEPALREAFMRSDSSATVALRSSE
;
A
#
# COMPACT_ATOMS: atom_id res chain seq x y z
N LEU A 1 -8.78 17.42 22.07
CA LEU A 1 -8.63 16.11 22.74
C LEU A 1 -7.67 15.20 21.99
N THR A 2 -7.79 15.03 20.67
CA THR A 2 -6.87 14.18 19.88
C THR A 2 -5.41 14.62 19.92
N GLY A 3 -5.13 15.94 19.91
CA GLY A 3 -3.77 16.48 20.05
C GLY A 3 -3.18 16.26 21.45
N LEU A 4 -4.01 16.32 22.49
CA LEU A 4 -3.59 16.05 23.87
C LEU A 4 -3.32 14.55 24.08
N CYS A 5 -4.12 13.67 23.47
CA CYS A 5 -3.91 12.23 23.49
C CYS A 5 -2.62 11.84 22.77
N TYR A 6 -2.31 12.46 21.64
CA TYR A 6 -1.05 12.22 20.91
C TYR A 6 0.19 12.66 21.71
N GLN A 7 0.10 13.80 22.40
CA GLN A 7 1.17 14.27 23.29
C GLN A 7 1.36 13.35 24.51
N LEU A 8 0.27 12.78 25.04
CA LEU A 8 0.31 11.83 26.16
C LEU A 8 0.91 10.48 25.76
N ASP A 9 0.64 9.99 24.54
CA ASP A 9 1.27 8.77 23.99
C ASP A 9 2.80 8.93 23.83
N LEU A 10 3.26 10.12 23.40
CA LEU A 10 4.68 10.44 23.32
C LEU A 10 5.39 10.49 24.70
N LEU A 11 4.63 10.86 25.75
CA LEU A 11 5.18 10.98 27.11
C LEU A 11 5.12 9.68 27.91
N THR A 12 4.20 8.78 27.61
CA THR A 12 3.91 7.61 28.46
C THR A 12 4.19 6.26 27.84
N GLY A 13 4.47 6.16 26.54
CA GLY A 13 4.92 4.97 25.78
C GLY A 13 4.37 3.58 26.13
N TRP A 14 3.78 3.43 27.33
CA TRP A 14 3.33 2.15 27.90
C TRP A 14 1.82 2.09 28.15
N VAL A 15 1.11 3.24 28.14
CA VAL A 15 -0.32 3.29 28.44
C VAL A 15 -1.05 4.00 27.32
N PRO A 16 -2.00 3.34 26.61
CA PRO A 16 -2.79 3.98 25.56
C PRO A 16 -3.45 5.28 26.08
N ALA A 17 -3.29 6.38 25.32
CA ALA A 17 -3.88 7.68 25.68
C ALA A 17 -5.38 7.62 25.98
N ALA A 18 -6.10 6.68 25.38
CA ALA A 18 -7.49 6.38 25.67
C ALA A 18 -7.76 6.02 27.13
N LEU A 19 -6.80 5.37 27.80
CA LEU A 19 -6.96 4.97 29.21
C LEU A 19 -7.02 6.18 30.13
N TRP A 20 -6.22 7.22 29.90
CA TRP A 20 -6.25 8.46 30.68
C TRP A 20 -7.55 9.22 30.53
N VAL A 21 -8.11 9.21 29.32
CA VAL A 21 -9.44 9.81 29.06
C VAL A 21 -10.53 9.05 29.80
N VAL A 22 -10.49 7.72 29.78
CA VAL A 22 -11.46 6.87 30.50
C VAL A 22 -11.35 7.05 32.01
N LEU A 23 -10.13 6.99 32.57
CA LEU A 23 -9.90 7.20 34.01
C LEU A 23 -10.33 8.61 34.46
N GLY A 24 -10.00 9.63 33.68
CA GLY A 24 -10.44 11.00 33.94
C GLY A 24 -11.96 11.14 33.89
N THR A 25 -12.63 10.45 32.99
CA THR A 25 -14.10 10.45 32.89
C THR A 25 -14.72 9.73 34.09
N ILE A 26 -14.21 8.56 34.50
CA ILE A 26 -14.65 7.82 35.67
C ILE A 26 -14.51 8.69 36.94
N LEU A 27 -13.35 9.33 37.10
CA LEU A 27 -13.08 10.22 38.22
C LEU A 27 -14.03 11.43 38.23
N ALA A 28 -14.29 12.05 37.08
CA ALA A 28 -15.22 13.17 36.94
C ALA A 28 -16.66 12.77 37.30
N VAL A 29 -17.10 11.57 36.89
CA VAL A 29 -18.43 11.02 37.24
C VAL A 29 -18.50 10.74 38.74
N TYR A 30 -17.47 10.08 39.31
CA TYR A 30 -17.42 9.77 40.74
C TYR A 30 -17.42 11.00 41.65
N LEU A 31 -16.59 11.99 41.32
CA LEU A 31 -16.53 13.28 42.04
C LEU A 31 -17.79 14.10 41.82
N GLY A 32 -18.48 13.94 40.70
CA GLY A 32 -19.75 14.57 40.37
C GLY A 32 -20.87 14.08 41.25
N ASP A 33 -20.92 12.79 41.59
CA ASP A 33 -21.93 12.19 42.48
C ASP A 33 -21.78 12.68 43.92
N ALA A 34 -20.58 13.01 44.38
CA ALA A 34 -20.32 13.54 45.70
C ALA A 34 -20.88 14.96 45.95
N GLY A 35 -21.32 15.68 44.90
CA GLY A 35 -22.05 16.96 44.97
C GLY A 35 -21.21 18.16 45.46
N GLY A 36 -21.57 19.37 45.02
CA GLY A 36 -21.12 20.65 45.64
C GLY A 36 -19.69 21.09 45.37
N ASN A 37 -18.92 20.40 44.47
CA ASN A 37 -17.58 20.80 44.10
C ASN A 37 -17.55 21.72 42.84
N TRP A 38 -16.46 22.43 42.64
CA TRP A 38 -16.27 23.36 41.50
C TRP A 38 -16.40 22.65 40.14
N LEU A 39 -16.05 21.36 40.06
CA LEU A 39 -16.17 20.54 38.86
C LEU A 39 -17.64 20.34 38.47
N THR A 40 -18.48 19.98 39.44
CA THR A 40 -19.94 19.84 39.23
C THR A 40 -20.59 21.14 38.82
N LEU A 41 -20.24 22.25 39.46
CA LEU A 41 -20.75 23.58 39.11
C LEU A 41 -20.33 23.96 37.66
N GLY A 42 -19.10 23.70 37.27
CA GLY A 42 -18.61 23.93 35.92
C GLY A 42 -19.33 23.09 34.87
N LEU A 43 -19.46 21.77 35.12
CA LEU A 43 -20.09 20.83 34.19
C LEU A 43 -21.62 21.01 34.10
N SER A 44 -22.23 21.63 35.10
CA SER A 44 -23.69 21.92 35.16
C SER A 44 -24.06 23.21 34.40
N THR A 45 -23.12 23.90 33.81
CA THR A 45 -23.43 25.08 32.97
C THR A 45 -24.26 24.67 31.76
N THR A 46 -25.24 25.51 31.40
CA THR A 46 -26.19 25.22 30.30
C THR A 46 -25.49 24.83 28.97
N PRO A 47 -24.40 25.46 28.51
CA PRO A 47 -23.73 25.04 27.29
C PRO A 47 -23.12 23.64 27.37
N LEU A 48 -22.49 23.29 28.49
CA LEU A 48 -21.87 21.98 28.68
C LEU A 48 -22.90 20.86 28.80
N VAL A 49 -23.99 21.11 29.53
CA VAL A 49 -25.14 20.19 29.61
C VAL A 49 -25.75 19.97 28.24
N TRP A 50 -25.92 21.05 27.44
CA TRP A 50 -26.42 20.94 26.06
C TRP A 50 -25.49 20.11 25.18
N VAL A 51 -24.17 20.33 25.21
CA VAL A 51 -23.19 19.51 24.49
C VAL A 51 -23.28 18.05 24.93
N GLY A 52 -23.42 17.79 26.23
CA GLY A 52 -23.64 16.44 26.78
C GLY A 52 -24.88 15.77 26.21
N LEU A 53 -26.00 16.52 26.14
CA LEU A 53 -27.26 16.00 25.60
C LEU A 53 -27.18 15.61 24.12
N ILE A 54 -26.43 16.34 23.30
CA ILE A 54 -26.30 16.08 21.89
C ILE A 54 -25.03 15.24 21.54
N SER A 55 -24.26 14.80 22.56
CA SER A 55 -22.95 14.15 22.38
C SER A 55 -22.99 12.91 21.47
N TYR A 56 -24.01 12.07 21.62
CA TYR A 56 -24.20 10.90 20.77
C TYR A 56 -24.46 11.30 19.29
N SER A 57 -25.34 12.25 19.07
CA SER A 57 -25.61 12.77 17.73
C SER A 57 -24.37 13.48 17.14
N LEU A 58 -23.57 14.20 17.96
CA LEU A 58 -22.28 14.77 17.55
C LEU A 58 -21.31 13.67 17.08
N TYR A 59 -21.21 12.58 17.85
CA TYR A 59 -20.40 11.44 17.49
C TYR A 59 -20.80 10.81 16.15
N LEU A 60 -22.10 10.70 15.87
CA LEU A 60 -22.58 10.14 14.60
C LEU A 60 -22.32 11.08 13.40
N TRP A 61 -22.47 12.40 13.57
CA TRP A 61 -22.38 13.35 12.45
C TRP A 61 -20.98 13.87 12.17
N HIS A 62 -20.05 13.92 13.17
CA HIS A 62 -18.73 14.50 12.95
C HIS A 62 -17.96 13.77 11.87
N TRP A 63 -17.94 12.44 11.91
CA TRP A 63 -17.17 11.63 10.97
C TRP A 63 -17.66 11.78 9.51
N PRO A 64 -18.95 11.59 9.18
CA PRO A 64 -19.44 11.82 7.83
C PRO A 64 -19.16 13.23 7.31
N VAL A 65 -19.38 14.26 8.09
CA VAL A 65 -19.18 15.66 7.68
C VAL A 65 -17.71 15.89 7.29
N PHE A 66 -16.77 15.48 8.14
CA PHE A 66 -15.36 15.67 7.88
C PHE A 66 -14.83 14.80 6.74
N VAL A 67 -15.29 13.55 6.64
CA VAL A 67 -14.87 12.63 5.58
C VAL A 67 -15.38 13.12 4.23
N PHE A 68 -16.66 13.47 4.10
CA PHE A 68 -17.20 13.98 2.84
C PHE A 68 -16.59 15.32 2.44
N ALA A 69 -16.33 16.22 3.40
CA ALA A 69 -15.65 17.47 3.11
C ALA A 69 -14.22 17.24 2.54
N ARG A 70 -13.44 16.38 3.18
CA ARG A 70 -12.09 16.02 2.69
C ARG A 70 -12.14 15.28 1.35
N TYR A 71 -13.11 14.38 1.19
CA TYR A 71 -13.29 13.64 -0.06
C TYR A 71 -13.60 14.56 -1.22
N TYR A 72 -14.48 15.55 -1.01
CA TYR A 72 -14.85 16.53 -2.02
C TYR A 72 -13.70 17.51 -2.33
N LEU A 73 -13.04 18.04 -1.32
CA LEU A 73 -11.96 19.03 -1.48
C LEU A 73 -10.65 18.42 -1.97
N VAL A 74 -10.50 17.10 -1.86
CA VAL A 74 -9.29 16.33 -2.25
C VAL A 74 -7.99 16.85 -1.57
N ARG A 75 -8.12 17.53 -0.44
CA ARG A 75 -7.01 18.11 0.36
C ARG A 75 -7.41 18.26 1.82
N PRO A 76 -6.45 18.51 2.73
CA PRO A 76 -6.76 18.90 4.11
C PRO A 76 -7.63 20.16 4.15
N LEU A 77 -8.54 20.21 5.13
CA LEU A 77 -9.39 21.38 5.33
C LEU A 77 -8.56 22.59 5.82
N SER A 78 -8.80 23.74 5.25
CA SER A 78 -8.34 25.01 5.79
C SER A 78 -9.02 25.30 7.13
N ARG A 79 -8.48 26.25 7.90
CA ARG A 79 -9.05 26.66 9.19
C ARG A 79 -10.52 27.08 9.08
N MET A 80 -10.87 27.85 8.05
CA MET A 80 -12.25 28.30 7.84
C MET A 80 -13.18 27.12 7.49
N GLU A 81 -12.76 26.23 6.61
CA GLU A 81 -13.52 25.02 6.25
C GLU A 81 -13.72 24.08 7.44
N ALA A 82 -12.69 23.95 8.30
CA ALA A 82 -12.82 23.19 9.54
C ALA A 82 -13.86 23.81 10.49
N VAL A 83 -13.89 25.16 10.63
CA VAL A 83 -14.91 25.85 11.41
C VAL A 83 -16.31 25.62 10.83
N ILE A 84 -16.45 25.71 9.50
CA ILE A 84 -17.73 25.42 8.81
C ILE A 84 -18.16 23.95 9.08
N ALA A 85 -17.25 22.99 8.95
CA ALA A 85 -17.53 21.57 9.19
C ALA A 85 -17.95 21.31 10.66
N VAL A 86 -17.27 21.93 11.62
CA VAL A 86 -17.66 21.87 13.05
C VAL A 86 -19.06 22.45 13.25
N THR A 87 -19.32 23.66 12.73
CA THR A 87 -20.61 24.31 12.84
C THR A 87 -21.74 23.46 12.24
N LEU A 88 -21.51 22.92 11.05
CA LEU A 88 -22.44 22.01 10.38
C LEU A 88 -22.70 20.75 11.22
N THR A 89 -21.65 20.18 11.81
CA THR A 89 -21.75 19.01 12.70
C THR A 89 -22.65 19.31 13.90
N PHE A 90 -22.45 20.46 14.56
CA PHE A 90 -23.31 20.89 15.68
C PHE A 90 -24.75 21.12 15.26
N ALA A 91 -24.98 21.74 14.11
CA ALA A 91 -26.32 21.96 13.56
C ALA A 91 -27.04 20.61 13.29
N LEU A 92 -26.41 19.70 12.55
CA LEU A 92 -26.95 18.38 12.24
C LEU A 92 -27.18 17.53 13.50
N ALA A 93 -26.24 17.55 14.44
CA ALA A 93 -26.37 16.87 15.72
C ALA A 93 -27.55 17.40 16.53
N THR A 94 -27.75 18.70 16.59
CA THR A 94 -28.88 19.32 17.31
C THR A 94 -30.22 18.95 16.68
N LEU A 95 -30.29 18.99 15.34
CA LEU A 95 -31.48 18.57 14.60
C LEU A 95 -31.78 17.09 14.82
N SER A 96 -30.75 16.24 14.69
CA SER A 96 -30.89 14.79 14.94
C SER A 96 -31.32 14.49 16.36
N TRP A 97 -30.70 15.13 17.37
CA TRP A 97 -31.11 15.00 18.76
C TRP A 97 -32.55 15.45 18.99
N ARG A 98 -32.92 16.62 18.44
CA ARG A 98 -34.25 17.23 18.67
C ARG A 98 -35.39 16.44 18.06
N TYR A 99 -35.22 15.93 16.83
CA TYR A 99 -36.30 15.34 16.03
C TYR A 99 -36.24 13.82 15.94
N ILE A 100 -35.08 13.21 16.21
CA ILE A 100 -34.91 11.75 16.15
C ILE A 100 -34.63 11.21 17.55
N GLU A 101 -33.50 11.54 18.17
CA GLU A 101 -33.06 10.91 19.40
C GLU A 101 -34.01 11.16 20.58
N ARG A 102 -34.36 12.43 20.84
CA ARG A 102 -35.20 12.81 21.97
C ARG A 102 -36.59 12.14 21.98
N PRO A 103 -37.36 12.11 20.88
CA PRO A 103 -38.64 11.43 20.83
C PRO A 103 -38.55 9.93 21.12
N PHE A 104 -37.50 9.26 20.64
CA PHE A 104 -37.28 7.83 20.91
C PHE A 104 -36.89 7.57 22.38
N ARG A 105 -36.01 8.39 22.94
CA ARG A 105 -35.54 8.25 24.34
C ARG A 105 -36.64 8.51 25.36
N GLN A 106 -37.52 9.46 25.12
CA GLN A 106 -38.61 9.81 26.05
C GLN A 106 -39.75 8.80 26.06
N ARG A 107 -39.71 7.71 25.27
CA ARG A 107 -40.74 6.68 25.14
C ARG A 107 -42.15 7.24 24.92
N THR A 108 -42.26 8.43 24.33
CA THR A 108 -43.55 9.09 24.07
C THR A 108 -44.30 8.44 22.90
N MET A 109 -43.60 7.59 22.12
CA MET A 109 -44.18 6.89 20.98
C MET A 109 -44.57 5.46 21.32
N PRO A 110 -45.78 5.00 20.89
CA PRO A 110 -46.16 3.61 21.05
C PRO A 110 -45.23 2.70 20.22
N ILE A 111 -44.92 1.54 20.80
CA ILE A 111 -43.93 0.59 20.22
C ILE A 111 -44.23 0.23 18.74
N ARG A 112 -45.51 0.11 18.40
CA ARG A 112 -45.93 -0.15 17.00
C ARG A 112 -45.43 0.93 16.03
N ARG A 113 -45.51 2.22 16.42
CA ARG A 113 -45.04 3.33 15.60
C ARG A 113 -43.51 3.32 15.49
N VAL A 114 -42.80 3.02 16.56
CA VAL A 114 -41.32 2.85 16.55
C VAL A 114 -40.94 1.74 15.60
N LEU A 115 -41.54 0.57 15.69
CA LEU A 115 -41.31 -0.56 14.81
C LEU A 115 -41.58 -0.20 13.34
N THR A 116 -42.71 0.48 13.07
CA THR A 116 -43.01 0.93 11.67
C THR A 116 -41.92 1.84 11.14
N TRP A 117 -41.46 2.86 11.89
CA TRP A 117 -40.40 3.76 11.46
C TRP A 117 -39.08 3.03 11.21
N VAL A 118 -38.70 2.12 12.11
CA VAL A 118 -37.47 1.31 11.97
C VAL A 118 -37.57 0.40 10.74
N THR A 119 -38.67 -0.31 10.58
CA THR A 119 -38.90 -1.22 9.45
C THR A 119 -38.91 -0.47 8.13
N CYS A 120 -39.62 0.66 8.03
CA CYS A 120 -39.61 1.50 6.85
C CYS A 120 -38.19 2.01 6.52
N GLY A 121 -37.44 2.47 7.53
CA GLY A 121 -36.04 2.91 7.37
C GLY A 121 -35.13 1.79 6.83
N VAL A 122 -35.22 0.60 7.42
CA VAL A 122 -34.46 -0.58 6.96
C VAL A 122 -34.83 -0.94 5.52
N ILE A 123 -36.12 -0.98 5.19
CA ILE A 123 -36.57 -1.27 3.81
C ILE A 123 -36.05 -0.20 2.83
N CYS A 124 -36.14 1.08 3.18
CA CYS A 124 -35.63 2.15 2.32
C CYS A 124 -34.11 2.02 2.06
N VAL A 125 -33.33 1.76 3.12
CA VAL A 125 -31.89 1.56 2.98
C VAL A 125 -31.59 0.32 2.13
N ALA A 126 -32.26 -0.80 2.42
CA ALA A 126 -32.05 -2.03 1.66
C ALA A 126 -32.45 -1.85 0.17
N ALA A 127 -33.60 -1.24 -0.11
CA ALA A 127 -34.05 -0.97 -1.47
C ALA A 127 -33.09 -0.04 -2.22
N SER A 128 -32.62 1.03 -1.57
CA SER A 128 -31.63 1.95 -2.14
C SER A 128 -30.30 1.23 -2.43
N SER A 129 -29.83 0.38 -1.52
CA SER A 129 -28.60 -0.40 -1.72
C SER A 129 -28.75 -1.38 -2.87
N VAL A 130 -29.84 -2.13 -2.93
CA VAL A 130 -30.13 -3.04 -4.04
C VAL A 130 -30.19 -2.28 -5.37
N TRP A 131 -30.84 -1.12 -5.39
CA TRP A 131 -30.92 -0.29 -6.59
C TRP A 131 -29.56 0.19 -7.07
N VAL A 132 -28.70 0.69 -6.16
CA VAL A 132 -27.32 1.10 -6.48
C VAL A 132 -26.53 -0.08 -7.04
N LEU A 133 -26.61 -1.26 -6.41
CA LEU A 133 -25.95 -2.47 -6.88
C LEU A 133 -26.45 -2.92 -8.25
N ALA A 134 -27.78 -2.95 -8.46
CA ALA A 134 -28.39 -3.33 -9.73
C ALA A 134 -28.03 -2.37 -10.89
N CYS A 135 -27.81 -1.09 -10.56
CA CYS A 135 -27.36 -0.08 -11.53
C CYS A 135 -25.81 0.01 -11.61
N HIS A 136 -25.07 -0.95 -11.04
CA HIS A 136 -23.60 -0.95 -11.01
C HIS A 136 -22.98 0.38 -10.56
N GLY A 137 -23.61 1.06 -9.58
CA GLY A 137 -23.15 2.34 -9.05
C GLY A 137 -23.35 3.53 -10.00
N PHE A 138 -24.18 3.39 -11.03
CA PHE A 138 -24.45 4.43 -12.04
C PHE A 138 -23.19 4.90 -12.79
N PRO A 139 -22.52 4.04 -13.58
CA PRO A 139 -21.26 4.36 -14.25
C PRO A 139 -21.37 5.57 -15.20
N SER A 140 -22.57 5.84 -15.74
CA SER A 140 -22.83 6.99 -16.62
C SER A 140 -22.63 8.37 -15.95
N ARG A 141 -22.58 8.43 -14.62
CA ARG A 141 -22.28 9.68 -13.87
C ARG A 141 -20.80 10.07 -13.90
N ILE A 142 -19.93 9.13 -14.28
CA ILE A 142 -18.48 9.30 -14.27
C ILE A 142 -18.04 9.51 -15.72
N SER A 143 -17.24 10.54 -15.99
CA SER A 143 -16.67 10.75 -17.32
C SER A 143 -15.72 9.61 -17.70
N PRO A 144 -15.56 9.27 -18.99
CA PRO A 144 -14.63 8.23 -19.42
C PRO A 144 -13.20 8.47 -18.96
N ASP A 145 -12.77 9.72 -18.87
CA ASP A 145 -11.42 10.08 -18.41
C ASP A 145 -11.23 9.78 -16.92
N VAL A 146 -12.23 10.12 -16.09
CA VAL A 146 -12.22 9.76 -14.66
C VAL A 146 -12.22 8.25 -14.50
N ALA A 147 -13.10 7.52 -15.21
CA ALA A 147 -13.16 6.07 -15.14
C ALA A 147 -11.84 5.41 -15.54
N ARG A 148 -11.15 5.95 -16.54
CA ARG A 148 -9.85 5.46 -17.00
C ARG A 148 -8.76 5.65 -15.93
N ILE A 149 -8.71 6.80 -15.26
CA ILE A 149 -7.75 7.06 -14.19
C ILE A 149 -8.09 6.22 -12.95
N ASP A 150 -9.37 6.13 -12.58
CA ASP A 150 -9.83 5.38 -11.41
C ASP A 150 -9.60 3.87 -11.56
N SER A 151 -9.69 3.32 -12.78
CA SER A 151 -9.42 1.91 -13.05
C SER A 151 -7.99 1.47 -12.69
N VAL A 152 -7.05 2.40 -12.65
CA VAL A 152 -5.65 2.16 -12.29
C VAL A 152 -5.49 1.80 -10.81
N VAL A 153 -6.36 2.32 -9.93
CA VAL A 153 -6.32 2.09 -8.47
C VAL A 153 -6.48 0.60 -8.12
N ASN A 154 -7.18 -0.17 -8.96
CA ASN A 154 -7.50 -1.58 -8.72
C ASN A 154 -6.62 -2.53 -9.55
N SER A 155 -5.34 -2.23 -9.74
CA SER A 155 -4.41 -3.13 -10.45
C SER A 155 -4.32 -4.49 -9.73
N GLU A 156 -4.72 -5.57 -10.41
CA GLU A 156 -4.80 -6.94 -9.87
C GLU A 156 -3.61 -7.81 -10.33
N TYR A 157 -2.41 -7.46 -9.97
CA TYR A 157 -1.20 -8.26 -10.29
C TYR A 157 -0.83 -9.24 -9.18
N ARG A 158 -1.63 -9.36 -8.12
CA ARG A 158 -1.32 -10.24 -6.97
C ARG A 158 -1.62 -11.71 -7.27
N CYS A 159 -0.78 -12.60 -6.76
CA CYS A 159 -1.05 -14.03 -6.80
C CYS A 159 -2.40 -14.34 -6.15
N SER A 160 -3.20 -15.16 -6.82
CA SER A 160 -4.44 -15.70 -6.25
C SER A 160 -4.14 -16.54 -5.01
N LEU A 161 -4.91 -16.37 -3.95
CA LEU A 161 -4.82 -17.20 -2.75
C LEU A 161 -5.45 -18.61 -2.95
N THR A 162 -6.18 -18.80 -4.04
CA THR A 162 -6.86 -20.07 -4.36
C THR A 162 -6.06 -20.96 -5.29
N ASN A 163 -5.21 -20.37 -6.16
CA ASN A 163 -4.41 -21.08 -7.15
C ASN A 163 -2.94 -20.70 -6.98
N TYR A 164 -2.31 -21.23 -5.92
CA TYR A 164 -0.91 -20.99 -5.63
C TYR A 164 -0.11 -22.29 -5.60
N ILE A 165 1.19 -22.15 -5.79
CA ILE A 165 2.18 -23.21 -5.70
C ILE A 165 2.90 -23.05 -4.36
N PRO A 166 2.90 -24.04 -3.44
CA PRO A 166 3.75 -23.98 -2.25
C PRO A 166 5.22 -23.90 -2.66
N PHE A 167 5.94 -22.89 -2.20
CA PHE A 167 7.33 -22.63 -2.57
C PHE A 167 8.09 -22.03 -1.39
N GLY A 168 8.88 -22.82 -0.70
CA GLY A 168 9.58 -22.40 0.51
C GLY A 168 8.60 -21.86 1.57
N ALA A 169 8.68 -20.57 1.87
CA ALA A 169 7.76 -19.89 2.77
C ALA A 169 6.63 -19.13 2.04
N SER A 170 6.65 -19.13 0.70
CA SER A 170 5.76 -18.31 -0.13
C SER A 170 4.64 -19.12 -0.78
N HIS A 171 3.57 -18.39 -1.09
CA HIS A 171 2.55 -18.81 -2.03
C HIS A 171 2.93 -18.31 -3.43
N ALA A 172 3.73 -19.10 -4.14
CA ALA A 172 4.15 -18.76 -5.50
C ALA A 172 3.01 -18.91 -6.50
N CYS A 173 3.11 -18.22 -7.63
CA CYS A 173 2.17 -18.36 -8.73
C CYS A 173 2.89 -18.41 -10.09
N PRO A 174 2.29 -19.04 -11.10
CA PRO A 174 2.86 -19.06 -12.44
C PRO A 174 2.81 -17.64 -13.05
N MET A 175 3.92 -17.22 -13.67
CA MET A 175 3.91 -16.07 -14.59
C MET A 175 3.58 -16.52 -16.01
N PHE A 176 4.31 -17.54 -16.48
CA PHE A 176 4.03 -18.32 -17.68
C PHE A 176 4.56 -19.74 -17.41
N LEU A 177 3.67 -20.68 -17.17
CA LEU A 177 4.00 -22.06 -16.80
C LEU A 177 2.99 -23.01 -17.44
N PRO A 178 3.08 -23.25 -18.77
CA PRO A 178 2.14 -24.12 -19.50
C PRO A 178 2.09 -25.55 -18.97
N SER A 179 3.21 -26.08 -18.45
CA SER A 179 3.27 -27.38 -17.82
C SER A 179 2.45 -27.50 -16.54
N GLY A 180 2.19 -26.37 -15.86
CA GLY A 180 1.58 -26.33 -14.52
C GLY A 180 2.47 -26.91 -13.42
N ASN A 181 3.68 -27.41 -13.74
CA ASN A 181 4.60 -28.03 -12.79
C ASN A 181 5.75 -27.06 -12.45
N PRO A 182 5.91 -26.63 -11.20
CA PRO A 182 6.99 -25.72 -10.80
C PRO A 182 8.40 -26.30 -11.03
N GLN A 183 8.54 -27.64 -11.16
CA GLN A 183 9.82 -28.28 -11.49
C GLN A 183 10.29 -27.93 -12.92
N ASP A 184 9.40 -27.48 -13.79
CA ASP A 184 9.71 -27.13 -15.16
C ASP A 184 10.11 -25.65 -15.32
N ALA A 185 9.92 -24.85 -14.29
CA ALA A 185 10.29 -23.44 -14.30
C ALA A 185 11.80 -23.26 -14.52
N THR A 186 12.15 -22.39 -15.46
CA THR A 186 13.53 -21.98 -15.77
C THR A 186 13.88 -20.62 -15.17
N VAL A 187 12.88 -19.84 -14.81
CA VAL A 187 13.00 -18.48 -14.29
C VAL A 187 12.21 -18.34 -12.99
N ALA A 188 12.83 -17.77 -11.96
CA ALA A 188 12.15 -17.34 -10.74
C ALA A 188 12.22 -15.80 -10.61
N LEU A 189 11.07 -15.17 -10.37
CA LEU A 189 10.99 -13.75 -9.97
C LEU A 189 10.79 -13.72 -8.45
N LEU A 190 11.82 -13.31 -7.73
CA LEU A 190 11.89 -13.31 -6.27
C LEU A 190 11.85 -11.88 -5.73
N GLY A 191 11.02 -11.63 -4.74
CA GLY A 191 10.99 -10.35 -4.06
C GLY A 191 9.67 -10.07 -3.36
N ASN A 192 9.43 -8.81 -3.03
CA ASN A 192 8.23 -8.37 -2.34
C ASN A 192 7.06 -8.02 -3.31
N SER A 193 6.19 -7.11 -2.91
CA SER A 193 5.09 -6.65 -3.78
C SER A 193 5.58 -6.00 -5.08
N HIS A 194 6.82 -5.47 -5.11
CA HIS A 194 7.42 -4.96 -6.35
C HIS A 194 7.75 -6.09 -7.35
N ALA A 195 8.13 -7.28 -6.88
CA ALA A 195 8.22 -8.43 -7.77
C ALA A 195 6.84 -8.79 -8.36
N GLN A 196 5.79 -8.76 -7.53
CA GLN A 196 4.44 -9.02 -8.03
C GLN A 196 3.99 -8.01 -9.09
N MET A 197 4.26 -6.72 -8.90
CA MET A 197 3.83 -5.71 -9.87
C MET A 197 4.48 -5.87 -11.24
N TYR A 198 5.72 -6.41 -11.31
CA TYR A 198 6.39 -6.69 -12.57
C TYR A 198 6.03 -8.05 -13.18
N ALA A 199 5.37 -8.93 -12.44
CA ALA A 199 5.08 -10.30 -12.88
C ALA A 199 4.28 -10.37 -14.20
N PRO A 200 3.26 -9.53 -14.48
CA PRO A 200 2.57 -9.54 -15.76
C PRO A 200 3.51 -9.22 -16.94
N LEU A 201 4.35 -8.19 -16.80
CA LEU A 201 5.32 -7.80 -17.81
C LEU A 201 6.37 -8.89 -18.06
N VAL A 202 6.93 -9.46 -16.97
CA VAL A 202 7.91 -10.56 -17.06
C VAL A 202 7.26 -11.78 -17.68
N GLY A 203 6.04 -12.15 -17.27
CA GLY A 203 5.30 -13.27 -17.85
C GLY A 203 5.05 -13.15 -19.34
N ASP A 204 4.77 -11.96 -19.86
CA ASP A 204 4.62 -11.71 -21.29
C ASP A 204 5.95 -11.87 -22.05
N ILE A 205 7.06 -11.44 -21.45
CA ILE A 205 8.39 -11.61 -22.04
C ILE A 205 8.80 -13.10 -22.03
N LEU A 206 8.51 -13.82 -20.93
CA LEU A 206 8.76 -15.25 -20.84
C LEU A 206 7.97 -16.02 -21.92
N ARG A 207 6.69 -15.72 -22.08
CA ARG A 207 5.81 -16.30 -23.10
C ARG A 207 6.38 -16.07 -24.51
N ALA A 208 6.82 -14.85 -24.80
CA ALA A 208 7.39 -14.51 -26.11
C ALA A 208 8.70 -15.24 -26.42
N ASN A 209 9.44 -15.70 -25.39
CA ASN A 209 10.71 -16.41 -25.52
C ASN A 209 10.62 -17.90 -25.16
N ASN A 210 9.41 -18.43 -24.98
CA ASN A 210 9.14 -19.83 -24.60
C ASN A 210 9.92 -20.29 -23.34
N GLN A 211 10.03 -19.38 -22.35
CA GLN A 211 10.65 -19.66 -21.06
C GLN A 211 9.56 -19.81 -19.99
N GLU A 212 9.68 -20.84 -19.14
CA GLU A 212 8.73 -21.07 -18.06
C GLU A 212 9.18 -20.38 -16.77
N GLY A 213 8.26 -19.72 -16.06
CA GLY A 213 8.63 -18.97 -14.87
C GLY A 213 7.58 -18.89 -13.78
N VAL A 214 8.08 -18.79 -12.55
CA VAL A 214 7.29 -18.65 -11.33
C VAL A 214 7.64 -17.34 -10.61
N LEU A 215 6.60 -16.71 -10.07
CA LEU A 215 6.72 -15.61 -9.12
C LEU A 215 6.77 -16.18 -7.71
N VAL A 216 7.78 -15.81 -6.93
CA VAL A 216 7.96 -16.20 -5.53
C VAL A 216 7.86 -14.93 -4.65
N PRO A 217 6.64 -14.51 -4.27
CA PRO A 217 6.43 -13.26 -3.56
C PRO A 217 6.68 -13.41 -2.07
N LEU A 218 7.40 -12.47 -1.48
CA LEU A 218 7.60 -12.34 -0.05
C LEU A 218 7.11 -10.96 0.42
N ASN A 219 5.81 -10.77 0.47
CA ASN A 219 5.17 -9.49 0.75
C ASN A 219 5.66 -8.85 2.05
N ARG A 220 5.95 -7.56 2.00
CA ARG A 220 6.49 -6.75 3.11
C ARG A 220 7.89 -7.16 3.59
N CYS A 221 8.51 -8.21 3.03
CA CYS A 221 9.86 -8.63 3.38
C CYS A 221 10.80 -8.42 2.19
N LEU A 222 12.09 -8.29 2.47
CA LEU A 222 13.13 -8.31 1.44
C LEU A 222 13.48 -9.76 1.07
N PRO A 223 14.05 -10.00 -0.10
CA PRO A 223 14.48 -11.35 -0.49
C PRO A 223 15.75 -11.83 0.23
N MET A 224 16.38 -11.01 1.07
CA MET A 224 17.62 -11.33 1.75
C MET A 224 17.38 -12.08 3.06
N PRO A 225 18.17 -13.16 3.35
CA PRO A 225 18.01 -13.95 4.56
C PRO A 225 18.75 -13.39 5.79
N ASP A 226 19.58 -12.36 5.62
CA ASP A 226 20.45 -11.82 6.67
C ASP A 226 20.27 -10.31 6.91
N TYR A 227 19.32 -9.68 6.22
CA TYR A 227 18.94 -8.28 6.44
C TYR A 227 17.48 -8.08 6.02
N ASN A 228 16.60 -7.74 6.97
CA ASN A 228 15.16 -7.67 6.70
C ASN A 228 14.41 -6.87 7.79
N LEU A 229 13.10 -6.67 7.60
CA LEU A 229 12.23 -5.97 8.55
C LEU A 229 11.93 -6.77 9.83
N SER A 230 12.25 -8.06 9.87
CA SER A 230 12.13 -8.91 11.07
C SER A 230 12.88 -10.23 10.90
N THR A 231 13.11 -10.93 11.99
CA THR A 231 13.66 -12.30 11.98
C THR A 231 12.76 -13.28 11.20
N ALA A 232 11.43 -13.14 11.31
CA ALA A 232 10.48 -13.95 10.57
C ALA A 232 10.60 -13.73 9.04
N CYS A 233 10.89 -12.50 8.59
CA CYS A 233 11.19 -12.20 7.20
C CYS A 233 12.51 -12.84 6.74
N MET A 234 13.55 -12.81 7.58
CA MET A 234 14.83 -13.46 7.28
C MET A 234 14.65 -14.99 7.12
N ASP A 235 13.95 -15.64 8.05
CA ASP A 235 13.65 -17.07 7.97
C ASP A 235 12.83 -17.43 6.72
N ALA A 236 11.87 -16.59 6.34
CA ALA A 236 11.06 -16.81 5.15
C ALA A 236 11.89 -16.64 3.88
N ALA A 237 12.76 -15.64 3.81
CA ALA A 237 13.69 -15.43 2.71
C ALA A 237 14.66 -16.61 2.56
N ALA A 238 15.20 -17.11 3.67
CA ALA A 238 16.09 -18.29 3.67
C ALA A 238 15.39 -19.55 3.12
N ARG A 239 14.13 -19.81 3.54
CA ARG A 239 13.36 -20.94 3.01
C ARG A 239 13.05 -20.81 1.53
N ASN A 240 12.77 -19.61 1.03
CA ASN A 240 12.55 -19.37 -0.40
C ASN A 240 13.83 -19.59 -1.21
N LEU A 241 14.97 -19.13 -0.68
CA LEU A 241 16.28 -19.35 -1.30
C LEU A 241 16.60 -20.84 -1.40
N ALA A 242 16.47 -21.58 -0.29
CA ALA A 242 16.67 -23.03 -0.27
C ALA A 242 15.73 -23.79 -1.26
N ALA A 243 14.50 -23.32 -1.44
CA ALA A 243 13.58 -23.87 -2.43
C ALA A 243 14.05 -23.60 -3.87
N ILE A 244 14.66 -22.45 -4.16
CA ILE A 244 15.27 -22.13 -5.47
C ILE A 244 16.50 -23.00 -5.73
N GLU A 245 17.36 -23.18 -4.72
CA GLU A 245 18.52 -24.07 -4.78
C GLU A 245 18.13 -25.54 -5.10
N GLY A 246 17.03 -26.01 -4.51
CA GLY A 246 16.46 -27.33 -4.74
C GLY A 246 15.86 -27.55 -6.14
N LEU A 247 15.77 -26.52 -6.98
CA LEU A 247 15.20 -26.58 -8.34
C LEU A 247 16.28 -26.31 -9.39
N PRO A 248 16.99 -27.35 -9.87
CA PRO A 248 18.14 -27.18 -10.78
C PRO A 248 17.73 -26.60 -12.15
N ARG A 249 16.48 -26.74 -12.57
CA ARG A 249 15.97 -26.14 -13.81
C ARG A 249 15.81 -24.62 -13.73
N ILE A 250 15.64 -24.04 -12.54
CA ILE A 250 15.69 -22.60 -12.37
C ILE A 250 17.14 -22.14 -12.60
N ARG A 251 17.39 -21.54 -13.74
CA ARG A 251 18.71 -21.02 -14.13
C ARG A 251 18.82 -19.51 -14.02
N ILE A 252 17.69 -18.82 -13.98
CA ILE A 252 17.63 -17.37 -13.92
C ILE A 252 16.81 -16.96 -12.70
N VAL A 253 17.38 -16.08 -11.89
CA VAL A 253 16.68 -15.46 -10.76
C VAL A 253 16.61 -13.96 -10.99
N ILE A 254 15.38 -13.46 -11.08
CA ILE A 254 15.11 -12.02 -11.16
C ILE A 254 14.79 -11.53 -9.76
N LEU A 255 15.59 -10.60 -9.26
CA LEU A 255 15.38 -9.97 -7.95
C LEU A 255 14.67 -8.63 -8.15
N ALA A 256 13.50 -8.45 -7.55
CA ALA A 256 12.76 -7.19 -7.58
C ALA A 256 12.16 -6.87 -6.22
N MET A 257 12.48 -5.70 -5.69
CA MET A 257 12.06 -5.27 -4.36
C MET A 257 11.83 -3.76 -4.32
N THR A 258 11.15 -3.27 -3.27
CA THR A 258 11.19 -1.85 -2.97
C THR A 258 12.59 -1.47 -2.49
N TRP A 259 13.06 -0.30 -2.91
CA TRP A 259 14.37 0.25 -2.52
C TRP A 259 14.22 1.28 -1.38
N ASP A 260 13.02 1.82 -1.21
CA ASP A 260 12.66 2.72 -0.12
C ASP A 260 12.05 1.88 1.02
N HIS A 261 12.73 1.84 2.13
CA HIS A 261 12.29 1.13 3.33
C HIS A 261 11.88 2.15 4.39
N HIS A 262 10.72 1.91 4.99
CA HIS A 262 10.26 2.68 6.13
C HIS A 262 10.09 1.72 7.31
N GLY A 263 10.86 1.93 8.35
CA GLY A 263 10.79 1.15 9.58
C GLY A 263 12.14 0.58 10.02
N HIS A 264 12.12 -0.08 11.16
CA HIS A 264 13.29 -0.69 11.74
C HIS A 264 13.77 -1.90 10.94
N MET A 265 15.06 -1.94 10.63
CA MET A 265 15.70 -3.04 9.92
C MET A 265 16.55 -3.87 10.87
N TYR A 266 16.62 -5.17 10.59
CA TYR A 266 17.28 -6.14 11.45
C TYR A 266 18.29 -6.99 10.69
N THR A 267 19.38 -7.32 11.38
CA THR A 267 20.30 -8.41 11.04
C THR A 267 20.13 -9.56 12.04
N PRO A 268 20.78 -10.71 11.86
CA PRO A 268 20.83 -11.78 12.89
C PRO A 268 21.40 -11.31 14.24
N GLN A 269 22.17 -10.23 14.26
CA GLN A 269 22.75 -9.64 15.46
C GLN A 269 21.82 -8.65 16.18
N GLY A 270 20.74 -8.22 15.54
CA GLY A 270 19.77 -7.28 16.09
C GLY A 270 19.40 -6.15 15.13
N GLU A 271 18.76 -5.12 15.66
CA GLU A 271 18.36 -3.93 14.91
C GLU A 271 19.58 -3.13 14.43
N THR A 272 19.48 -2.60 13.20
CA THR A 272 20.56 -1.80 12.60
C THR A 272 20.31 -0.32 12.79
N PRO A 273 21.38 0.51 12.97
CA PRO A 273 21.24 1.96 12.95
C PRO A 273 20.74 2.47 11.58
N GLU A 274 19.82 3.41 11.59
CA GLU A 274 19.24 4.00 10.38
C GLU A 274 20.31 4.59 9.44
N GLU A 275 21.34 5.21 9.98
CA GLU A 275 22.46 5.80 9.22
C GLU A 275 23.24 4.78 8.38
N SER A 276 23.15 3.50 8.71
CA SER A 276 23.90 2.40 8.07
C SER A 276 23.03 1.52 7.16
N GLU A 277 21.74 1.79 7.03
CA GLU A 277 20.77 0.92 6.31
C GLU A 277 21.17 0.68 4.85
N SER A 278 21.57 1.70 4.11
CA SER A 278 21.99 1.58 2.71
C SER A 278 23.21 0.68 2.55
N GLN A 279 24.15 0.71 3.50
CA GLN A 279 25.33 -0.14 3.50
C GLN A 279 24.96 -1.61 3.79
N PHE A 280 24.15 -1.85 4.81
CA PHE A 280 23.68 -3.21 5.14
C PHE A 280 22.85 -3.80 3.99
N LEU A 281 21.97 -3.00 3.37
CA LEU A 281 21.18 -3.41 2.22
C LEU A 281 22.08 -3.88 1.08
N SER A 282 23.04 -3.07 0.66
CA SER A 282 23.97 -3.41 -0.42
C SER A 282 24.80 -4.64 -0.12
N GLN A 283 25.37 -4.72 1.10
CA GLN A 283 26.17 -5.88 1.52
C GLN A 283 25.35 -7.17 1.55
N SER A 284 24.13 -7.12 2.05
CA SER A 284 23.25 -8.30 2.12
C SER A 284 22.80 -8.74 0.73
N LEU A 285 22.44 -7.78 -0.14
CA LEU A 285 22.05 -8.07 -1.52
C LEU A 285 23.24 -8.65 -2.32
N ASP A 286 24.46 -8.14 -2.12
CA ASP A 286 25.66 -8.68 -2.74
C ASP A 286 25.93 -10.12 -2.29
N ARG A 287 25.73 -10.45 -1.00
CA ARG A 287 25.85 -11.83 -0.51
C ARG A 287 24.78 -12.76 -1.13
N LEU A 288 23.54 -12.29 -1.27
CA LEU A 288 22.48 -13.05 -1.93
C LEU A 288 22.84 -13.32 -3.40
N ILE A 289 23.27 -12.30 -4.11
CA ILE A 289 23.73 -12.43 -5.52
C ILE A 289 24.86 -13.47 -5.62
N GLN A 290 25.91 -13.32 -4.82
CA GLN A 290 27.04 -14.26 -4.81
C GLN A 290 26.61 -15.71 -4.49
N THR A 291 25.62 -15.90 -3.60
CA THR A 291 25.10 -17.22 -3.28
C THR A 291 24.40 -17.83 -4.49
N LEU A 292 23.55 -17.06 -5.17
CA LEU A 292 22.86 -17.51 -6.38
C LEU A 292 23.83 -17.83 -7.53
N GLU A 293 24.87 -17.01 -7.71
CA GLU A 293 25.90 -17.23 -8.71
C GLU A 293 26.74 -18.48 -8.46
N LYS A 294 27.11 -18.75 -7.19
CA LYS A 294 27.80 -20.00 -6.80
C LYS A 294 26.95 -21.23 -7.11
N GLU A 295 25.65 -21.14 -7.05
CA GLU A 295 24.71 -22.17 -7.48
C GLU A 295 24.48 -22.22 -8.99
N GLY A 296 25.25 -21.47 -9.77
CA GLY A 296 25.19 -21.44 -11.23
C GLY A 296 23.97 -20.68 -11.78
N LYS A 297 23.33 -19.86 -10.98
CA LYS A 297 22.18 -19.05 -11.41
C LYS A 297 22.67 -17.76 -12.07
N THR A 298 22.04 -17.36 -13.16
CA THR A 298 22.16 -16.00 -13.73
C THR A 298 21.24 -15.07 -12.96
N VAL A 299 21.78 -13.97 -12.43
CA VAL A 299 21.01 -13.02 -11.64
C VAL A 299 20.67 -11.77 -12.45
N ALA A 300 19.39 -11.42 -12.50
CA ALA A 300 18.89 -10.14 -13.00
C ALA A 300 18.33 -9.33 -11.84
N LEU A 301 18.86 -8.12 -11.62
CA LEU A 301 18.43 -7.25 -10.53
C LEU A 301 17.65 -6.07 -11.09
N VAL A 302 16.42 -5.86 -10.59
CA VAL A 302 15.59 -4.71 -10.98
C VAL A 302 15.94 -3.52 -10.10
N GLY A 303 16.39 -2.45 -10.71
CA GLY A 303 16.78 -1.20 -10.07
C GLY A 303 15.59 -0.40 -9.51
N PRO A 304 15.87 0.70 -8.79
CA PRO A 304 14.87 1.53 -8.16
C PRO A 304 13.98 2.28 -9.16
N ILE A 305 12.78 2.57 -8.71
CA ILE A 305 11.85 3.57 -9.25
C ILE A 305 11.46 4.51 -8.11
N THR A 306 10.89 5.66 -8.43
CA THR A 306 10.40 6.60 -7.40
C THR A 306 8.89 6.76 -7.49
N PRO A 307 8.12 6.16 -6.56
CA PRO A 307 6.69 6.37 -6.49
C PRO A 307 6.36 7.75 -5.92
N PRO A 308 5.14 8.29 -6.16
CA PRO A 308 4.66 9.49 -5.50
C PRO A 308 4.43 9.22 -4.01
N THR A 309 4.62 10.25 -3.18
CA THR A 309 4.29 10.20 -1.74
C THR A 309 2.80 10.36 -1.44
N TRP A 310 1.95 10.40 -2.46
CA TRP A 310 0.52 10.63 -2.38
C TRP A 310 -0.21 9.67 -3.34
N GLU A 311 -1.47 9.39 -3.06
CA GLU A 311 -2.32 8.46 -3.81
C GLU A 311 -2.67 9.01 -5.20
N SER A 312 -1.72 8.91 -6.14
CA SER A 312 -1.74 9.65 -7.40
C SER A 312 -2.96 9.36 -8.26
N ALA A 313 -3.33 8.10 -8.44
CA ALA A 313 -4.47 7.71 -9.27
C ALA A 313 -5.80 8.16 -8.63
N SER A 314 -6.02 7.86 -7.33
CA SER A 314 -7.29 8.16 -6.66
C SER A 314 -7.50 9.66 -6.43
N VAL A 315 -6.44 10.43 -6.17
CA VAL A 315 -6.50 11.89 -6.03
C VAL A 315 -6.78 12.53 -7.37
N ALA A 316 -6.04 12.16 -8.43
CA ALA A 316 -6.24 12.71 -9.76
C ALA A 316 -7.64 12.39 -10.32
N ALA A 317 -8.16 11.18 -10.09
CA ALA A 317 -9.52 10.82 -10.49
C ALA A 317 -10.56 11.69 -9.80
N ARG A 318 -10.41 11.96 -8.49
CA ARG A 318 -11.33 12.80 -7.72
C ARG A 318 -11.23 14.27 -8.12
N ASP A 319 -10.03 14.82 -8.27
CA ASP A 319 -9.84 16.19 -8.74
C ASP A 319 -10.52 16.41 -10.09
N LEU A 320 -10.32 15.48 -11.01
CA LEU A 320 -10.97 15.53 -12.31
C LEU A 320 -12.52 15.39 -12.20
N ALA A 321 -13.00 14.47 -11.35
CA ALA A 321 -14.42 14.24 -11.15
C ALA A 321 -15.15 15.45 -10.58
N PHE A 322 -14.50 16.20 -9.68
CA PHE A 322 -15.06 17.40 -9.04
C PHE A 322 -14.69 18.70 -9.75
N GLY A 323 -13.96 18.63 -10.88
CA GLY A 323 -13.52 19.82 -11.61
C GLY A 323 -12.46 20.64 -10.87
N HIS A 324 -11.71 20.03 -9.98
CA HIS A 324 -10.62 20.68 -9.28
C HIS A 324 -9.34 20.61 -10.11
N LYS A 325 -8.42 21.53 -9.82
CA LYS A 325 -7.07 21.48 -10.37
C LYS A 325 -6.20 20.63 -9.46
N LEU A 326 -5.51 19.64 -10.06
CA LEU A 326 -4.49 18.85 -9.35
C LEU A 326 -3.41 19.78 -8.79
N LEU A 327 -3.24 19.76 -7.46
CA LEU A 327 -2.28 20.60 -6.73
C LEU A 327 -0.98 19.84 -6.42
N GLU A 328 -1.03 18.51 -6.42
CA GLU A 328 0.09 17.65 -6.11
C GLU A 328 1.11 17.59 -7.27
N PRO A 329 2.40 17.37 -6.97
CA PRO A 329 3.41 17.28 -7.99
C PRO A 329 3.21 16.05 -8.88
N ILE A 330 3.28 16.24 -10.19
CA ILE A 330 3.13 15.16 -11.18
C ILE A 330 4.45 14.50 -11.58
N PHE A 331 5.56 14.92 -10.99
CA PHE A 331 6.91 14.36 -11.16
C PHE A 331 7.79 14.68 -9.96
N LEU A 332 8.86 13.90 -9.79
CA LEU A 332 10.00 14.22 -8.93
C LEU A 332 11.15 14.77 -9.77
N PRO A 333 11.87 15.82 -9.35
CA PRO A 333 13.13 16.22 -10.00
C PRO A 333 14.15 15.07 -10.00
N ALA A 334 14.77 14.79 -11.16
CA ALA A 334 15.68 13.65 -11.30
C ALA A 334 16.92 13.76 -10.39
N ASN A 335 17.38 15.00 -10.09
CA ASN A 335 18.48 15.19 -9.14
C ASN A 335 18.12 14.72 -7.71
N LYS A 336 16.86 14.83 -7.29
CA LYS A 336 16.41 14.31 -6.00
C LYS A 336 16.41 12.78 -6.02
N PHE A 337 15.86 12.16 -7.06
CA PHE A 337 15.93 10.70 -7.24
C PHE A 337 17.37 10.19 -7.21
N MET A 338 18.30 10.89 -7.91
CA MET A 338 19.71 10.51 -7.93
C MET A 338 20.43 10.78 -6.60
N ALA A 339 19.97 11.74 -5.79
CA ALA A 339 20.48 11.92 -4.44
C ALA A 339 20.14 10.73 -3.54
N ASP A 340 18.93 10.19 -3.69
CA ASP A 340 18.43 9.08 -2.87
C ASP A 340 18.98 7.72 -3.35
N HIS A 341 19.05 7.48 -4.67
CA HIS A 341 19.36 6.16 -5.26
C HIS A 341 20.66 6.10 -6.09
N GLY A 342 21.31 7.23 -6.34
CA GLY A 342 22.45 7.29 -7.26
C GLY A 342 23.64 6.40 -6.88
N SER A 343 23.93 6.25 -5.59
CA SER A 343 24.99 5.38 -5.09
C SER A 343 24.70 3.89 -5.38
N ILE A 344 23.48 3.45 -5.11
CA ILE A 344 23.01 2.09 -5.39
C ILE A 344 23.03 1.82 -6.90
N ILE A 345 22.51 2.75 -7.69
CA ILE A 345 22.51 2.63 -9.15
C ILE A 345 23.95 2.51 -9.70
N ALA A 346 24.87 3.36 -9.23
CA ALA A 346 26.26 3.31 -9.66
C ALA A 346 26.94 2.00 -9.28
N HIS A 347 26.68 1.50 -8.06
CA HIS A 347 27.23 0.23 -7.59
C HIS A 347 26.82 -0.93 -8.51
N TYR A 348 25.52 -1.13 -8.73
CA TYR A 348 25.05 -2.27 -9.52
C TYR A 348 25.22 -2.09 -11.04
N ALA A 349 25.20 -0.87 -11.57
CA ALA A 349 25.45 -0.62 -12.99
C ALA A 349 26.91 -0.86 -13.38
N SER A 350 27.86 -0.84 -12.44
CA SER A 350 29.27 -1.13 -12.70
C SER A 350 29.60 -2.64 -12.73
N ARG A 351 28.69 -3.50 -12.28
CA ARG A 351 28.89 -4.95 -12.18
C ARG A 351 28.60 -5.63 -13.51
N SER A 352 29.51 -6.48 -13.98
CA SER A 352 29.37 -7.27 -15.22
C SER A 352 28.87 -8.70 -14.96
N ASP A 353 28.91 -9.17 -13.71
CA ASP A 353 28.46 -10.49 -13.28
C ASP A 353 26.93 -10.60 -13.25
N ILE A 354 26.22 -9.53 -12.96
CA ILE A 354 24.75 -9.47 -12.97
C ILE A 354 24.20 -8.75 -14.21
N ILE A 355 22.89 -8.87 -14.39
CA ILE A 355 22.14 -8.08 -15.37
C ILE A 355 21.32 -7.06 -14.60
N PHE A 356 21.69 -5.78 -14.71
CA PHE A 356 21.02 -4.71 -13.99
C PHE A 356 19.93 -4.05 -14.85
N ILE A 357 18.67 -4.32 -14.54
CA ILE A 357 17.49 -3.77 -15.21
C ILE A 357 17.25 -2.35 -14.70
N ARG A 358 17.15 -1.36 -15.57
CA ARG A 358 17.06 0.07 -15.27
C ARG A 358 15.68 0.66 -15.59
N PRO A 359 14.63 0.39 -14.77
CA PRO A 359 13.30 0.96 -14.99
C PRO A 359 13.27 2.48 -14.78
N ASP A 360 14.19 3.02 -13.99
CA ASP A 360 14.37 4.46 -13.79
C ASP A 360 14.65 5.21 -15.10
N LEU A 361 15.36 4.63 -16.06
CA LEU A 361 15.60 5.24 -17.38
C LEU A 361 14.30 5.40 -18.21
N ILE A 362 13.29 4.63 -17.88
CA ILE A 362 11.95 4.78 -18.48
C ILE A 362 11.14 5.82 -17.71
N GLN A 363 11.19 5.79 -16.38
CA GLN A 363 10.44 6.74 -15.55
C GLN A 363 11.03 8.16 -15.62
N CYS A 364 12.37 8.28 -15.55
CA CYS A 364 13.06 9.55 -15.44
C CYS A 364 13.59 10.00 -16.81
N ARG A 365 13.06 11.10 -17.34
CA ARG A 365 13.47 11.72 -18.61
C ARG A 365 13.49 13.24 -18.44
N ASP A 366 14.32 13.92 -19.20
CA ASP A 366 14.36 15.38 -19.24
C ASP A 366 14.45 16.03 -17.84
N ASN A 367 15.30 15.48 -16.96
CA ASN A 367 15.50 15.88 -15.57
C ASN A 367 14.26 15.73 -14.67
N LYS A 368 13.31 14.89 -15.04
CA LYS A 368 12.07 14.61 -14.29
C LYS A 368 11.79 13.12 -14.24
N CYS A 369 11.41 12.63 -13.07
CA CYS A 369 10.87 11.27 -12.89
C CYS A 369 9.35 11.38 -12.82
N ASP A 370 8.69 10.93 -13.88
CA ASP A 370 7.27 11.12 -14.07
C ASP A 370 6.44 10.27 -13.10
N TYR A 371 5.36 10.85 -12.56
CA TYR A 371 4.28 10.14 -11.89
C TYR A 371 3.09 9.94 -12.82
N PHE A 372 3.02 10.75 -13.88
CA PHE A 372 2.00 10.68 -14.93
C PHE A 372 2.67 10.72 -16.30
N ARG A 373 2.10 9.99 -17.25
CA ARG A 373 2.51 10.06 -18.65
C ARG A 373 1.28 10.10 -19.55
N ASN A 374 1.23 11.10 -20.45
CA ASN A 374 0.08 11.32 -21.33
C ASN A 374 -1.26 11.41 -20.56
N GLY A 375 -1.26 12.07 -19.42
CA GLY A 375 -2.45 12.21 -18.56
C GLY A 375 -2.88 10.96 -17.83
N GLN A 376 -2.07 9.89 -17.84
CA GLN A 376 -2.32 8.66 -17.10
C GLN A 376 -1.34 8.52 -15.93
N PRO A 377 -1.79 8.11 -14.74
CA PRO A 377 -0.89 7.80 -13.63
C PRO A 377 -0.05 6.58 -13.98
N LEU A 378 1.24 6.64 -13.64
CA LEU A 378 2.15 5.50 -13.73
C LEU A 378 2.04 4.58 -12.52
N PHE A 379 1.47 5.06 -11.41
CA PHE A 379 1.37 4.35 -10.15
C PHE A 379 -0.08 4.16 -9.75
N ALA A 380 -0.40 2.98 -9.26
CA ALA A 380 -1.71 2.61 -8.71
C ALA A 380 -1.91 3.19 -7.30
N ASP A 381 -0.82 3.27 -6.53
CA ASP A 381 -0.77 3.76 -5.15
C ASP A 381 0.57 4.49 -4.89
N THR A 382 0.93 4.66 -3.63
CA THR A 382 2.18 5.30 -3.19
C THR A 382 3.42 4.40 -3.29
N SER A 383 3.33 3.22 -3.90
CA SER A 383 4.44 2.25 -3.97
C SER A 383 4.51 1.50 -5.31
N HIS A 384 3.36 1.17 -5.91
CA HIS A 384 3.28 0.20 -6.99
C HIS A 384 2.92 0.84 -8.32
N LEU A 385 3.62 0.41 -9.37
CA LEU A 385 3.24 0.77 -10.74
C LEU A 385 1.83 0.25 -11.07
N ALA A 386 1.12 1.02 -11.87
CA ALA A 386 -0.12 0.59 -12.45
C ALA A 386 0.11 -0.50 -13.49
N GLU A 387 -0.75 -1.50 -13.56
CA GLU A 387 -0.67 -2.54 -14.56
C GLU A 387 -0.71 -1.97 -15.99
N SER A 388 -1.53 -0.95 -16.22
CA SER A 388 -1.63 -0.22 -17.50
C SER A 388 -0.32 0.51 -17.88
N ALA A 389 0.57 0.80 -16.93
CA ALA A 389 1.85 1.44 -17.18
C ALA A 389 2.97 0.43 -17.52
N LEU A 390 2.82 -0.85 -17.18
CA LEU A 390 3.85 -1.88 -17.38
C LEU A 390 4.37 -1.98 -18.82
N PRO A 391 3.54 -1.87 -19.88
CA PRO A 391 4.03 -1.90 -21.25
C PRO A 391 5.06 -0.80 -21.55
N LEU A 392 5.01 0.35 -20.86
CA LEU A 392 5.97 1.42 -21.01
C LEU A 392 7.37 1.01 -20.53
N PHE A 393 7.46 0.08 -19.57
CA PHE A 393 8.71 -0.39 -18.98
C PHE A 393 9.33 -1.56 -19.76
N ARG A 394 8.62 -2.14 -20.73
CA ARG A 394 9.10 -3.26 -21.55
C ARG A 394 10.49 -3.01 -22.17
N PRO A 395 10.82 -1.81 -22.67
CA PRO A 395 12.15 -1.54 -23.23
C PRO A 395 13.31 -1.67 -22.23
N ALA A 396 13.04 -1.55 -20.91
CA ALA A 396 14.07 -1.80 -19.90
C ALA A 396 14.21 -3.28 -19.56
N PHE A 397 13.13 -4.06 -19.62
CA PHE A 397 13.10 -5.45 -19.20
C PHE A 397 13.46 -6.43 -20.32
N GLU A 398 12.90 -6.24 -21.52
CA GLU A 398 13.02 -7.25 -22.59
C GLU A 398 14.47 -7.48 -23.07
N PRO A 399 15.30 -6.46 -23.33
CA PRO A 399 16.71 -6.68 -23.70
C PRO A 399 17.50 -7.36 -22.58
N ALA A 400 17.28 -6.95 -21.34
CA ALA A 400 17.95 -7.49 -20.17
C ALA A 400 17.61 -8.98 -19.94
N LEU A 401 16.33 -9.35 -20.07
CA LEU A 401 15.92 -10.75 -19.94
C LEU A 401 16.40 -11.60 -21.11
N ARG A 402 16.44 -11.09 -22.33
CA ARG A 402 17.06 -11.80 -23.46
C ARG A 402 18.54 -12.06 -23.22
N GLU A 403 19.26 -11.10 -22.66
CA GLU A 403 20.65 -11.29 -22.24
C GLU A 403 20.76 -12.37 -21.16
N ALA A 404 19.85 -12.39 -20.16
CA ALA A 404 19.81 -13.45 -19.15
C ALA A 404 19.62 -14.85 -19.76
N PHE A 405 18.73 -14.99 -20.74
CA PHE A 405 18.51 -16.26 -21.44
C PHE A 405 19.79 -16.71 -22.16
N MET A 406 20.47 -15.82 -22.91
CA MET A 406 21.71 -16.14 -23.60
C MET A 406 22.85 -16.53 -22.65
N ARG A 407 23.00 -15.82 -21.52
CA ARG A 407 24.05 -16.13 -20.51
C ARG A 407 23.78 -17.51 -19.87
N SER A 408 22.53 -17.81 -19.50
CA SER A 408 22.18 -19.06 -18.88
C SER A 408 22.38 -20.27 -19.80
N ASP A 409 22.13 -20.13 -21.10
CA ASP A 409 22.33 -21.19 -22.09
C ASP A 409 23.81 -21.45 -22.37
N SER A 410 24.66 -20.42 -22.41
CA SER A 410 26.11 -20.57 -22.55
C SER A 410 26.74 -21.25 -21.35
N SER A 411 26.30 -20.92 -20.12
CA SER A 411 26.78 -21.58 -18.90
C SER A 411 26.44 -23.08 -18.86
N ALA A 412 25.23 -23.45 -19.30
CA ALA A 412 24.80 -24.84 -19.39
C ALA A 412 25.63 -25.65 -20.40
N THR A 413 26.01 -25.03 -21.54
CA THR A 413 26.82 -25.66 -22.57
C THR A 413 28.26 -25.92 -22.11
N VAL A 414 28.84 -25.01 -21.34
CA VAL A 414 30.19 -25.15 -20.75
C VAL A 414 30.20 -26.26 -19.69
N ALA A 415 29.19 -26.32 -18.82
CA ALA A 415 29.07 -27.36 -17.78
C ALA A 415 28.98 -28.78 -18.38
N LEU A 416 28.23 -28.96 -19.46
CA LEU A 416 28.14 -30.24 -20.18
C LEU A 416 29.48 -30.69 -20.77
N ARG A 417 30.30 -29.78 -21.34
CA ARG A 417 31.60 -30.07 -21.90
C ARG A 417 32.68 -30.36 -20.86
N SER A 418 32.53 -29.94 -19.64
CA SER A 418 33.46 -30.21 -18.53
C SER A 418 33.19 -31.50 -17.78
N SER A 419 32.04 -32.16 -18.05
CA SER A 419 31.61 -33.44 -17.48
C SER A 419 31.87 -34.63 -18.43
N GLU A 420 32.29 -34.39 -19.68
CA GLU A 420 32.83 -35.38 -20.61
C GLU A 420 34.37 -35.44 -20.50
#